data_429a86b67bee01cd7364110141937fce
#
_entry.id   429a86b67bee01cd7364110141937fce
#
_cell.length_a   1.000
_cell.length_b   1.000
_cell.length_c   1.000
_cell.angle_alpha   90.00
_cell.angle_beta   90.00
_cell.angle_gamma   90.00
#
_symmetry.space_group_name_H-M   'P 1'
#
loop_
_entity.id
_entity.type
_entity.pdbx_description
1 polymer ?
#
loop_
_entity_poly.entity_id
_entity_poly.type
_entity_poly.pdbx_seq_one_letter_code
_entity_poly.pdbx_strand_id
1 'polypeptide(L)'
;IPGIKEANIYGVEVPAQDGRAGMASLVTDENFLISEFYELLLDQLPKYSIPVFLRISPEIEITGTFKYKKTDLVKDGFDPNTISDELYFADVLTNQYIKLDADLFQKIHNQEVRV
;
A
#
# COMPACT_ATOMS: atom_id res chain seq x y z
N ILE A 1 8.52 11.53 7.20
CA ILE A 1 7.45 10.91 7.99
C ILE A 1 8.08 9.92 8.97
N PRO A 2 7.77 10.02 10.27
CA PRO A 2 8.36 9.13 11.27
C PRO A 2 8.04 7.66 11.02
N GLY A 3 9.03 6.80 11.22
CA GLY A 3 8.84 5.36 11.16
C GLY A 3 8.99 4.71 9.80
N ILE A 4 9.23 5.48 8.74
CA ILE A 4 9.46 4.92 7.41
C ILE A 4 10.96 4.85 7.14
N LYS A 5 11.46 3.65 6.87
CA LYS A 5 12.87 3.39 6.56
C LYS A 5 13.12 3.32 5.05
N GLU A 6 12.22 2.72 4.30
CA GLU A 6 12.27 2.66 2.84
C GLU A 6 10.88 2.81 2.26
N ALA A 7 10.80 3.39 1.07
CA ALA A 7 9.56 3.53 0.34
C ALA A 7 9.80 3.33 -1.15
N ASN A 8 8.98 2.51 -1.78
CA ASN A 8 8.96 2.31 -3.23
C ASN A 8 7.55 2.59 -3.73
N ILE A 9 7.43 3.47 -4.73
CA ILE A 9 6.16 3.85 -5.33
C ILE A 9 6.07 3.24 -6.72
N TYR A 10 4.94 2.60 -7.04
CA TYR A 10 4.74 1.94 -8.33
C TYR A 10 3.25 1.87 -8.67
N GLY A 11 2.94 1.53 -9.92
CA GLY A 11 1.56 1.33 -10.36
C GLY A 11 1.21 -0.14 -10.41
N VAL A 12 -0.03 -0.47 -10.01
CA VAL A 12 -0.56 -1.83 -10.09
C VAL A 12 -1.84 -1.84 -10.90
N GLU A 13 -2.08 -2.93 -11.62
CA GLU A 13 -3.30 -3.11 -12.39
C GLU A 13 -4.46 -3.45 -11.48
N VAL A 14 -5.59 -2.80 -11.69
CA VAL A 14 -6.83 -3.11 -10.98
C VAL A 14 -7.80 -3.70 -11.99
N PRO A 15 -8.41 -4.87 -11.70
CA PRO A 15 -9.34 -5.51 -12.63
C PRO A 15 -10.47 -4.58 -13.07
N ALA A 16 -10.76 -4.60 -14.37
CA ALA A 16 -11.82 -3.83 -15.01
C ALA A 16 -11.65 -2.30 -14.94
N GLN A 17 -10.45 -1.82 -14.66
CA GLN A 17 -10.13 -0.39 -14.70
C GLN A 17 -9.08 -0.11 -15.78
N ASP A 18 -9.23 1.02 -16.45
CA ASP A 18 -8.20 1.51 -17.37
C ASP A 18 -7.07 2.16 -16.55
N GLY A 19 -5.84 1.85 -16.90
CA GLY A 19 -4.68 2.40 -16.22
C GLY A 19 -4.34 1.65 -14.94
N ARG A 20 -3.51 2.26 -14.11
CA ARG A 20 -2.98 1.65 -12.89
C ARG A 20 -3.27 2.52 -11.68
N ALA A 21 -3.47 1.87 -10.53
CA ALA A 21 -3.58 2.54 -9.24
C ALA A 21 -2.19 2.66 -8.60
N GLY A 22 -1.96 3.74 -7.87
CA GLY A 22 -0.71 3.92 -7.14
C GLY A 22 -0.61 3.01 -5.94
N MET A 23 0.54 2.39 -5.76
CA MET A 23 0.83 1.55 -4.60
C MET A 23 2.20 1.93 -4.04
N ALA A 24 2.33 1.89 -2.73
CA ALA A 24 3.60 2.11 -2.04
C ALA A 24 3.95 0.89 -1.21
N SER A 25 5.20 0.44 -1.37
CA SER A 25 5.78 -0.58 -0.49
C SER A 25 6.67 0.13 0.51
N LEU A 26 6.35 0.00 1.79
CA LEU A 26 7.04 0.69 2.88
C LEU A 26 7.72 -0.33 3.80
N VAL A 27 8.97 -0.02 4.18
CA VAL A 27 9.63 -0.69 5.30
C VAL A 27 9.52 0.25 6.47
N THR A 28 8.89 -0.22 7.55
CA THR A 28 8.54 0.61 8.70
C THR A 28 9.18 0.09 9.98
N ASP A 29 9.31 0.98 10.96
CA ASP A 29 9.74 0.63 12.32
C ASP A 29 8.60 0.84 13.32
N GLU A 30 8.90 0.68 14.61
CA GLU A 30 7.94 0.79 15.70
C GLU A 30 7.32 2.19 15.86
N ASN A 31 7.93 3.21 15.26
CA ASN A 31 7.42 4.58 15.35
C ASN A 31 6.36 4.91 14.30
N PHE A 32 6.14 4.01 13.35
CA PHE A 32 5.16 4.21 12.29
C PHE A 32 3.73 3.95 12.79
N LEU A 33 2.85 4.94 12.55
CA LEU A 33 1.44 4.86 12.94
C LEU A 33 0.57 4.93 11.69
N ILE A 34 -0.01 3.80 11.30
CA ILE A 34 -0.88 3.72 10.13
C ILE A 34 -2.14 4.59 10.28
N SER A 35 -2.62 4.74 11.51
CA SER A 35 -3.82 5.53 11.80
C SER A 35 -3.66 7.03 11.51
N GLU A 36 -2.42 7.52 11.46
CA GLU A 36 -2.12 8.93 11.19
C GLU A 36 -1.56 9.16 9.80
N PHE A 37 -1.18 8.11 9.11
CA PHE A 37 -0.43 8.21 7.86
C PHE A 37 -1.18 8.94 6.75
N TYR A 38 -2.47 8.64 6.57
CA TYR A 38 -3.27 9.24 5.50
C TYR A 38 -3.33 10.77 5.67
N GLU A 39 -3.59 11.25 6.88
CA GLU A 39 -3.66 12.69 7.16
C GLU A 39 -2.31 13.38 6.98
N LEU A 40 -1.21 12.71 7.37
CA LEU A 40 0.13 13.25 7.15
C LEU A 40 0.42 13.40 5.66
N LEU A 41 -0.01 12.46 4.84
CA LEU A 41 0.15 12.56 3.40
C LEU A 41 -0.70 13.69 2.81
N LEU A 42 -1.92 13.90 3.30
CA LEU A 42 -2.78 15.00 2.85
C LEU A 42 -2.14 16.37 3.10
N ASP A 43 -1.37 16.51 4.18
CA ASP A 43 -0.67 17.75 4.47
C ASP A 43 0.49 18.03 3.52
N GLN A 44 1.06 17.00 2.91
CA GLN A 44 2.28 17.11 2.10
C GLN A 44 2.06 16.90 0.61
N LEU A 45 0.99 16.20 0.22
CA LEU A 45 0.76 15.79 -1.17
C LEU A 45 -0.67 16.15 -1.62
N PRO A 46 -0.84 16.45 -2.92
CA PRO A 46 -2.18 16.54 -3.48
C PRO A 46 -2.89 15.20 -3.36
N LYS A 47 -4.20 15.24 -3.22
CA LYS A 47 -5.01 14.03 -3.01
C LYS A 47 -4.80 12.97 -4.11
N TYR A 48 -4.62 13.40 -5.36
CA TYR A 48 -4.41 12.48 -6.47
C TYR A 48 -3.04 11.77 -6.45
N SER A 49 -2.09 12.27 -5.63
CA SER A 49 -0.76 11.67 -5.51
C SER A 49 -0.67 10.67 -4.35
N ILE A 50 -1.71 10.55 -3.53
CA ILE A 50 -1.72 9.63 -2.40
C ILE A 50 -1.90 8.20 -2.92
N PRO A 51 -1.03 7.25 -2.52
CA PRO A 51 -1.17 5.86 -2.95
C PRO A 51 -2.50 5.27 -2.51
N VAL A 52 -3.15 4.54 -3.42
CA VAL A 52 -4.41 3.83 -3.13
C VAL A 52 -4.15 2.61 -2.26
N PHE A 53 -3.04 1.93 -2.51
CA PHE A 53 -2.66 0.72 -1.79
C PHE A 53 -1.33 0.89 -1.08
N LEU A 54 -1.20 0.25 0.09
CA LEU A 54 0.06 0.17 0.83
C LEU A 54 0.41 -1.28 1.11
N ARG A 55 1.70 -1.60 0.97
CA ARG A 55 2.28 -2.86 1.44
C ARG A 55 3.31 -2.50 2.50
N ILE A 56 3.10 -2.98 3.71
CA ILE A 56 3.94 -2.63 4.85
C ILE A 56 4.70 -3.85 5.33
N SER A 57 6.04 -3.75 5.29
CA SER A 57 6.94 -4.79 5.80
C SER A 57 7.65 -4.26 7.04
N PRO A 58 7.76 -5.06 8.10
CA PRO A 58 8.52 -4.63 9.27
C PRO A 58 10.01 -4.59 8.95
N GLU A 59 10.74 -3.72 9.65
CA GLU A 59 12.18 -3.71 9.56
C GLU A 59 12.73 -5.02 10.12
N ILE A 60 13.35 -5.81 9.26
CA ILE A 60 14.02 -7.04 9.67
C ILE A 60 15.52 -6.76 9.66
N GLU A 61 16.22 -7.08 10.77
CA GLU A 61 17.67 -7.07 10.78
C GLU A 61 18.18 -8.18 9.87
N ILE A 62 18.33 -7.85 8.61
CA ILE A 62 18.93 -8.76 7.64
C ILE A 62 20.37 -8.33 7.46
N THR A 63 21.30 -9.20 7.84
CA THR A 63 22.69 -9.07 7.45
C THR A 63 22.80 -9.46 5.99
N GLY A 64 22.59 -8.49 5.10
CA GLY A 64 22.69 -8.73 3.66
C GLY A 64 21.78 -7.80 2.85
N THR A 65 21.97 -7.83 1.55
CA THR A 65 21.34 -6.92 0.60
C THR A 65 20.08 -7.50 -0.03
N PHE A 66 19.14 -8.00 0.78
CA PHE A 66 17.87 -8.44 0.22
C PHE A 66 16.95 -7.25 0.05
N LYS A 67 16.79 -6.78 -1.17
CA LYS A 67 15.80 -5.77 -1.53
C LYS A 67 14.87 -6.34 -2.59
N TYR A 68 13.56 -6.14 -2.37
CA TYR A 68 12.60 -6.45 -3.41
C TYR A 68 12.86 -5.56 -4.63
N LYS A 69 12.93 -6.16 -5.80
CA LYS A 69 12.98 -5.40 -7.05
C LYS A 69 11.58 -4.83 -7.31
N LYS A 70 11.53 -3.62 -7.88
CA LYS A 70 10.27 -2.97 -8.21
C LYS A 70 9.39 -3.83 -9.12
N THR A 71 10.01 -4.58 -10.04
CA THR A 71 9.29 -5.51 -10.93
C THR A 71 8.59 -6.62 -10.16
N ASP A 72 9.20 -7.13 -9.09
CA ASP A 72 8.59 -8.16 -8.25
C ASP A 72 7.41 -7.60 -7.46
N LEU A 73 7.53 -6.37 -6.97
CA LEU A 73 6.46 -5.69 -6.26
C LEU A 73 5.25 -5.46 -7.16
N VAL A 74 5.46 -5.01 -8.39
CA VAL A 74 4.41 -4.81 -9.37
C VAL A 74 3.71 -6.13 -9.70
N LYS A 75 4.48 -7.20 -9.87
CA LYS A 75 3.96 -8.53 -10.17
C LYS A 75 3.08 -9.07 -9.03
N ASP A 76 3.48 -8.86 -7.78
CA ASP A 76 2.71 -9.29 -6.61
C ASP A 76 1.40 -8.53 -6.47
N GLY A 77 1.36 -7.28 -6.95
CA GLY A 77 0.16 -6.46 -6.89
C GLY A 77 -0.31 -6.18 -5.47
N PHE A 78 -1.61 -6.32 -5.25
CA PHE A 78 -2.24 -6.06 -3.95
C PHE A 78 -3.07 -7.23 -3.44
N ASP A 79 -2.75 -8.45 -3.83
CA ASP A 79 -3.50 -9.65 -3.46
C ASP A 79 -3.09 -10.16 -2.07
N PRO A 80 -3.96 -10.06 -1.05
CA PRO A 80 -3.64 -10.52 0.30
C PRO A 80 -3.49 -12.04 0.42
N ASN A 81 -3.95 -12.81 -0.57
CA ASN A 81 -3.76 -14.26 -0.59
C ASN A 81 -2.36 -14.66 -1.08
N THR A 82 -1.68 -13.78 -1.81
CA THR A 82 -0.34 -14.02 -2.35
C THR A 82 0.73 -13.37 -1.48
N ILE A 83 0.42 -12.23 -0.87
CA ILE A 83 1.36 -11.40 -0.12
C ILE A 83 1.20 -11.66 1.37
N SER A 84 2.30 -12.00 2.05
CA SER A 84 2.29 -12.21 3.50
C SER A 84 2.45 -10.91 4.31
N ASP A 85 2.93 -9.85 3.68
CA ASP A 85 3.05 -8.54 4.33
C ASP A 85 1.67 -7.92 4.58
N GLU A 86 1.61 -6.92 5.47
CA GLU A 86 0.39 -6.19 5.71
C GLU A 86 0.03 -5.31 4.52
N LEU A 87 -1.23 -5.38 4.11
CA LEU A 87 -1.76 -4.57 3.00
C LEU A 87 -2.85 -3.65 3.50
N TYR A 88 -2.88 -2.44 2.97
CA TYR A 88 -3.87 -1.41 3.31
C TYR A 88 -4.44 -0.77 2.06
N PHE A 89 -5.67 -0.27 2.19
CA PHE A 89 -6.40 0.42 1.14
C PHE A 89 -6.81 1.81 1.64
N ALA A 90 -6.65 2.83 0.81
CA ALA A 90 -7.03 4.19 1.17
C ALA A 90 -8.55 4.35 1.14
N ASP A 91 -9.16 4.56 2.30
CA ASP A 91 -10.58 4.83 2.43
C ASP A 91 -10.79 6.35 2.42
N VAL A 92 -11.29 6.88 1.31
CA VAL A 92 -11.49 8.31 1.16
C VAL A 92 -12.63 8.86 2.03
N LEU A 93 -13.54 8.00 2.47
CA LEU A 93 -14.67 8.42 3.31
C LEU A 93 -14.24 8.71 4.74
N THR A 94 -13.25 7.99 5.24
CA THR A 94 -12.76 8.15 6.60
C THR A 94 -11.41 8.86 6.70
N ASN A 95 -10.78 9.15 5.55
CA ASN A 95 -9.43 9.69 5.45
C ASN A 95 -8.41 8.84 6.21
N GLN A 96 -8.51 7.52 6.04
CA GLN A 96 -7.62 6.57 6.69
C GLN A 96 -7.30 5.40 5.75
N TYR A 97 -6.16 4.76 6.01
CA TYR A 97 -5.86 3.48 5.40
C TYR A 97 -6.50 2.38 6.25
N ILE A 98 -7.30 1.54 5.61
CA ILE A 98 -7.93 0.39 6.25
C ILE A 98 -7.27 -0.90 5.78
N LYS A 99 -7.32 -1.94 6.60
CA LYS A 99 -6.68 -3.20 6.26
C LYS A 99 -7.32 -3.83 5.02
N LEU A 100 -6.47 -4.19 4.06
CA LEU A 100 -6.89 -4.87 2.85
C LEU A 100 -6.85 -6.38 3.12
N ASP A 101 -8.00 -6.94 3.41
CA ASP A 101 -8.18 -8.38 3.62
C ASP A 101 -8.74 -9.05 2.35
N ALA A 102 -8.92 -10.36 2.40
CA ALA A 102 -9.43 -11.11 1.25
C ALA A 102 -10.83 -10.68 0.85
N ASP A 103 -11.66 -10.29 1.81
CA ASP A 103 -13.02 -9.84 1.54
C ASP A 103 -13.03 -8.50 0.80
N LEU A 104 -12.23 -7.54 1.27
CA LEU A 104 -12.10 -6.24 0.60
C LEU A 104 -11.47 -6.39 -0.78
N PHE A 105 -10.46 -7.24 -0.91
CA PHE A 105 -9.84 -7.55 -2.20
C PHE A 105 -10.88 -8.07 -3.20
N GLN A 106 -11.76 -8.98 -2.75
CA GLN A 106 -12.80 -9.53 -3.60
C GLN A 106 -13.81 -8.46 -4.03
N LYS A 107 -14.17 -7.55 -3.14
CA LYS A 107 -15.06 -6.43 -3.45
C LYS A 107 -14.46 -5.49 -4.49
N ILE A 108 -13.17 -5.22 -4.39
CA ILE A 108 -12.45 -4.41 -5.40
C ILE A 108 -12.45 -5.14 -6.74
N HIS A 109 -12.16 -6.42 -6.72
CA HIS A 109 -12.13 -7.27 -7.92
C HIS A 109 -13.49 -7.31 -8.63
N ASN A 110 -14.57 -7.35 -7.86
CA ASN A 110 -15.95 -7.37 -8.36
C ASN A 110 -16.51 -5.98 -8.66
N GLN A 111 -15.71 -4.93 -8.52
CA GLN A 111 -16.10 -3.54 -8.75
C GLN A 111 -17.15 -3.01 -7.76
N GLU A 112 -17.29 -3.65 -6.60
CA GLU A 112 -18.18 -3.20 -5.55
C GLU A 112 -17.60 -2.04 -4.75
N VAL A 113 -16.26 -1.88 -4.78
CA VAL A 113 -15.54 -0.78 -4.15
C VAL A 113 -14.77 -0.03 -5.24
N ARG A 114 -14.94 1.28 -5.26
CA ARG A 114 -14.28 2.13 -6.26
C ARG A 114 -12.84 2.43 -5.84
N VAL A 115 -11.94 2.28 -6.76
CA VAL A 115 -10.53 2.58 -6.56
C VAL A 115 -10.17 3.94 -7.14
#